data_fc148286233d6ddc47c8b3c50a24decf
#
_entry.id   fc148286233d6ddc47c8b3c50a24decf
#
_cell.length_a   1.000
_cell.length_b   1.000
_cell.length_c   1.000
_cell.angle_alpha   90.00
_cell.angle_beta   90.00
_cell.angle_gamma   90.00
#
_symmetry.space_group_name_H-M   'P 1'
#
loop_
_entity.id
_entity.type
_entity.pdbx_description
1 polymer ?
#
loop_
_entity_poly.entity_id
_entity_poly.type
_entity_poly.pdbx_seq_one_letter_code
_entity_poly.pdbx_strand_id
1 'polypeptide(L)'
;MQDYAFRRLREEPLLLALLTYWEGKRGDREVPDRRDIDPTEMPPSLLPHLCLIEICEGNRLKVRLVGTEIVRQHRRDNTGKFADEYLKGEYLAYLTALYLDLRARRLPVLAESRFRHIDTQLETTRLLVPLTMGGADVRLVLMGQVFRYRSGQANAPIAQPLDAGLLEVLNQIPLDRVKRAATPPPPPSSEADAPS
;
A
#
# COMPACT_ATOMS: atom_id res chain seq x y z
N MET A 1 -13.11 13.79 -0.31
CA MET A 1 -12.31 12.62 0.13
C MET A 1 -11.08 12.40 -0.75
N GLN A 2 -11.17 12.47 -2.08
CA GLN A 2 -10.02 12.31 -2.98
C GLN A 2 -8.90 13.33 -2.71
N ASP A 3 -9.24 14.63 -2.58
CA ASP A 3 -8.26 15.69 -2.30
C ASP A 3 -7.51 15.45 -0.98
N TYR A 4 -8.19 14.92 0.04
CA TYR A 4 -7.56 14.51 1.29
C TYR A 4 -6.54 13.40 1.05
N ALA A 5 -6.93 12.33 0.34
CA ALA A 5 -6.07 11.19 0.08
C ALA A 5 -4.80 11.58 -0.70
N PHE A 6 -4.93 12.40 -1.74
CA PHE A 6 -3.77 12.87 -2.51
C PHE A 6 -2.87 13.83 -1.71
N ARG A 7 -3.45 14.70 -0.86
CA ARG A 7 -2.66 15.52 0.06
C ARG A 7 -1.90 14.64 1.02
N ARG A 8 -2.56 13.63 1.61
CA ARG A 8 -1.96 12.71 2.56
C ARG A 8 -0.83 11.88 1.95
N LEU A 9 -0.98 11.43 0.69
CA LEU A 9 0.07 10.72 -0.03
C LEU A 9 1.29 11.61 -0.32
N ARG A 10 1.11 12.91 -0.56
CA ARG A 10 2.24 13.85 -0.71
C ARG A 10 3.08 14.01 0.56
N GLU A 11 2.47 13.79 1.72
CA GLU A 11 3.16 13.79 3.01
C GLU A 11 3.93 12.48 3.28
N GLU A 12 3.68 11.42 2.47
CA GLU A 12 4.30 10.10 2.58
C GLU A 12 5.03 9.72 1.27
N PRO A 13 6.26 10.22 1.05
CA PRO A 13 6.97 10.06 -0.22
C PRO A 13 7.14 8.60 -0.68
N LEU A 14 7.29 7.66 0.27
CA LEU A 14 7.41 6.22 -0.05
C LEU A 14 6.12 5.67 -0.65
N LEU A 15 4.96 6.05 -0.09
CA LEU A 15 3.68 5.60 -0.60
C LEU A 15 3.33 6.27 -1.92
N LEU A 16 3.71 7.54 -2.08
CA LEU A 16 3.56 8.23 -3.36
C LEU A 16 4.41 7.59 -4.45
N ALA A 17 5.65 7.20 -4.13
CA ALA A 17 6.52 6.47 -5.07
C ALA A 17 5.91 5.12 -5.48
N LEU A 18 5.31 4.38 -4.54
CA LEU A 18 4.59 3.14 -4.85
C LEU A 18 3.41 3.39 -5.80
N LEU A 19 2.61 4.43 -5.56
CA LEU A 19 1.48 4.77 -6.43
C LEU A 19 1.97 5.13 -7.84
N THR A 20 2.98 5.99 -7.93
CA THR A 20 3.55 6.43 -9.21
C THR A 20 4.12 5.24 -10.00
N TYR A 21 4.84 4.35 -9.32
CA TYR A 21 5.37 3.12 -9.92
C TYR A 21 4.23 2.24 -10.46
N TRP A 22 3.22 1.96 -9.62
CA TRP A 22 2.07 1.15 -10.01
C TRP A 22 1.31 1.74 -11.20
N GLU A 23 1.06 3.06 -11.20
CA GLU A 23 0.42 3.76 -12.31
C GLU A 23 1.23 3.65 -13.61
N GLY A 24 2.55 3.76 -13.54
CA GLY A 24 3.44 3.56 -14.68
C GLY A 24 3.35 2.14 -15.26
N LYS A 25 3.30 1.13 -14.38
CA LYS A 25 3.19 -0.29 -14.78
C LYS A 25 1.79 -0.65 -15.30
N ARG A 26 0.76 0.01 -14.81
CA ARG A 26 -0.60 -0.18 -15.28
C ARG A 26 -0.77 0.23 -16.75
N GLY A 27 -0.21 1.36 -17.15
CA GLY A 27 -0.45 1.95 -18.47
C GLY A 27 -1.93 2.22 -18.70
N ASP A 28 -2.46 1.71 -19.82
CA ASP A 28 -3.89 1.86 -20.18
C ASP A 28 -4.79 0.78 -19.56
N ARG A 29 -4.22 -0.24 -18.93
CA ARG A 29 -4.98 -1.30 -18.24
C ARG A 29 -5.63 -0.77 -16.97
N GLU A 30 -6.61 -1.46 -16.46
CA GLU A 30 -7.18 -1.15 -15.13
C GLU A 30 -6.21 -1.50 -14.01
N VAL A 31 -5.52 -2.64 -14.13
CA VAL A 31 -4.63 -3.21 -13.11
C VAL A 31 -3.43 -3.83 -13.81
N PRO A 32 -2.19 -3.61 -13.34
CA PRO A 32 -1.01 -4.30 -13.86
C PRO A 32 -0.97 -5.76 -13.43
N ASP A 33 -0.24 -6.59 -14.17
CA ASP A 33 0.03 -7.98 -13.77
C ASP A 33 1.24 -8.04 -12.81
N ARG A 34 1.30 -9.08 -11.99
CA ARG A 34 2.45 -9.33 -11.10
C ARG A 34 3.78 -9.39 -11.86
N ARG A 35 3.78 -9.86 -13.11
CA ARG A 35 4.97 -9.97 -13.95
C ARG A 35 5.54 -8.61 -14.39
N ASP A 36 4.72 -7.56 -14.35
CA ASP A 36 5.16 -6.20 -14.65
C ASP A 36 5.91 -5.56 -13.48
N ILE A 37 5.83 -6.16 -12.29
CA ILE A 37 6.39 -5.61 -11.06
C ILE A 37 7.81 -6.13 -10.85
N ASP A 38 8.79 -5.24 -11.05
CA ASP A 38 10.20 -5.48 -10.81
C ASP A 38 10.67 -4.64 -9.61
N PRO A 39 11.07 -5.26 -8.48
CA PRO A 39 11.56 -4.53 -7.32
C PRO A 39 12.83 -3.69 -7.59
N THR A 40 13.62 -4.04 -8.60
CA THR A 40 14.84 -3.30 -8.94
C THR A 40 14.58 -1.92 -9.53
N GLU A 41 13.39 -1.68 -10.04
CA GLU A 41 12.95 -0.39 -10.56
C GLU A 41 12.34 0.52 -9.46
N MET A 42 12.16 -0.01 -8.25
CA MET A 42 11.61 0.75 -7.14
C MET A 42 12.73 1.45 -6.34
N PRO A 43 12.45 2.60 -5.70
CA PRO A 43 13.39 3.18 -4.76
C PRO A 43 13.80 2.16 -3.69
N PRO A 44 15.10 1.93 -3.43
CA PRO A 44 15.56 0.96 -2.43
C PRO A 44 14.98 1.22 -1.03
N SER A 45 14.72 2.48 -0.67
CA SER A 45 14.10 2.87 0.59
C SER A 45 12.64 2.42 0.73
N LEU A 46 11.96 2.11 -0.37
CA LEU A 46 10.58 1.61 -0.35
C LEU A 46 10.51 0.12 0.00
N LEU A 47 11.49 -0.68 -0.44
CA LEU A 47 11.45 -2.14 -0.33
C LEU A 47 11.24 -2.67 1.11
N PRO A 48 11.87 -2.10 2.16
CA PRO A 48 11.63 -2.52 3.54
C PRO A 48 10.19 -2.31 4.02
N HIS A 49 9.44 -1.43 3.36
CA HIS A 49 8.07 -1.04 3.70
C HIS A 49 6.99 -1.79 2.91
N LEU A 50 7.39 -2.72 2.04
CA LEU A 50 6.44 -3.45 1.19
C LEU A 50 5.95 -4.74 1.84
N CYS A 51 4.71 -5.09 1.54
CA CYS A 51 4.13 -6.39 1.83
C CYS A 51 3.34 -6.87 0.61
N LEU A 52 3.49 -8.14 0.24
CA LEU A 52 2.73 -8.76 -0.84
C LEU A 52 1.75 -9.78 -0.26
N ILE A 53 0.47 -9.58 -0.50
CA ILE A 53 -0.62 -10.42 0.00
C ILE A 53 -1.34 -11.06 -1.18
N GLU A 54 -1.57 -12.36 -1.11
CA GLU A 54 -2.42 -13.09 -2.06
C GLU A 54 -3.81 -13.34 -1.47
N ILE A 55 -4.83 -13.07 -2.27
CA ILE A 55 -6.21 -13.42 -1.99
C ILE A 55 -6.45 -14.83 -2.57
N CYS A 56 -6.43 -15.82 -1.69
CA CYS A 56 -6.61 -17.23 -2.02
C CYS A 56 -8.09 -17.64 -2.06
N GLU A 57 -8.34 -18.91 -2.40
CA GLU A 57 -9.66 -19.51 -2.29
C GLU A 57 -10.25 -19.37 -0.89
N GLY A 58 -11.56 -19.28 -0.80
CA GLY A 58 -12.26 -19.00 0.47
C GLY A 58 -12.00 -17.60 1.02
N ASN A 59 -11.50 -16.67 0.19
CA ASN A 59 -11.15 -15.30 0.58
C ASN A 59 -10.08 -15.22 1.69
N ARG A 60 -9.25 -16.23 1.83
CA ARG A 60 -8.14 -16.23 2.77
C ARG A 60 -6.98 -15.38 2.26
N LEU A 61 -6.37 -14.62 3.14
CA LEU A 61 -5.26 -13.74 2.83
C LEU A 61 -3.93 -14.45 3.18
N LYS A 62 -3.10 -14.71 2.17
CA LYS A 62 -1.77 -15.32 2.35
C LYS A 62 -0.68 -14.28 2.19
N VAL A 63 0.20 -14.19 3.16
CA VAL A 63 1.38 -13.33 3.11
C VAL A 63 2.44 -13.95 2.22
N ARG A 64 2.80 -13.31 1.12
CA ARG A 64 3.82 -13.78 0.18
C ARG A 64 5.20 -13.17 0.43
N LEU A 65 5.21 -11.94 0.95
CA LEU A 65 6.43 -11.21 1.27
C LEU A 65 6.13 -10.17 2.35
N VAL A 66 7.06 -9.98 3.27
CA VAL A 66 7.03 -8.88 4.26
C VAL A 66 8.38 -8.18 4.26
N GLY A 67 8.37 -6.86 4.09
CA GLY A 67 9.56 -6.03 4.16
C GLY A 67 10.11 -5.93 5.57
N THR A 68 11.41 -5.70 5.68
CA THR A 68 12.14 -5.76 6.94
C THR A 68 11.69 -4.71 7.95
N GLU A 69 11.25 -3.53 7.51
CA GLU A 69 10.70 -2.51 8.40
C GLU A 69 9.38 -2.97 9.03
N ILE A 70 8.52 -3.62 8.24
CA ILE A 70 7.25 -4.17 8.74
C ILE A 70 7.53 -5.30 9.76
N VAL A 71 8.49 -6.20 9.45
CA VAL A 71 8.92 -7.25 10.39
C VAL A 71 9.45 -6.62 11.68
N ARG A 72 10.29 -5.57 11.59
CA ARG A 72 10.83 -4.85 12.75
C ARG A 72 9.74 -4.28 13.64
N GLN A 73 8.72 -3.66 13.03
CA GLN A 73 7.60 -3.04 13.76
C GLN A 73 6.70 -4.10 14.42
N HIS A 74 6.40 -5.18 13.71
CA HIS A 74 5.54 -6.25 14.23
C HIS A 74 6.32 -7.31 15.04
N ARG A 75 7.65 -7.26 15.06
CA ARG A 75 8.55 -8.26 15.67
C ARG A 75 8.25 -9.70 15.21
N ARG A 76 7.68 -9.85 14.04
CA ARG A 76 7.28 -11.13 13.49
C ARG A 76 7.32 -11.11 11.97
N ASP A 77 7.99 -12.11 11.40
CA ASP A 77 7.88 -12.43 9.99
C ASP A 77 6.70 -13.40 9.80
N ASN A 78 5.71 -12.96 9.05
CA ASN A 78 4.53 -13.74 8.71
C ASN A 78 4.57 -14.27 7.27
N THR A 79 5.72 -14.17 6.58
CA THR A 79 5.89 -14.70 5.22
C THR A 79 5.48 -16.18 5.15
N GLY A 80 4.67 -16.51 4.18
CA GLY A 80 4.13 -17.85 3.96
C GLY A 80 2.87 -18.22 4.73
N LYS A 81 2.50 -17.44 5.77
CA LYS A 81 1.34 -17.72 6.62
C LYS A 81 0.06 -17.12 6.05
N PHE A 82 -1.07 -17.70 6.45
CA PHE A 82 -2.36 -17.07 6.26
C PHE A 82 -2.65 -16.07 7.40
N ALA A 83 -3.37 -15.00 7.08
CA ALA A 83 -3.71 -13.98 8.07
C ALA A 83 -4.50 -14.55 9.26
N ASP A 84 -5.39 -15.52 9.02
CA ASP A 84 -6.20 -16.20 10.01
C ASP A 84 -5.42 -17.12 10.96
N GLU A 85 -4.14 -17.38 10.70
CA GLU A 85 -3.27 -18.10 11.61
C GLU A 85 -2.81 -17.24 12.80
N TYR A 86 -2.73 -15.91 12.59
CA TYR A 86 -2.17 -15.00 13.59
C TYR A 86 -3.04 -13.78 13.91
N LEU A 87 -4.07 -13.49 13.12
CA LEU A 87 -5.07 -12.47 13.38
C LEU A 87 -6.42 -13.15 13.72
N LYS A 88 -7.21 -12.49 14.56
CA LYS A 88 -8.52 -13.01 14.99
C LYS A 88 -9.55 -11.87 15.06
N GLY A 89 -10.80 -12.23 15.24
CA GLY A 89 -11.89 -11.32 15.55
C GLY A 89 -12.10 -10.21 14.50
N GLU A 90 -12.46 -9.04 15.00
CA GLU A 90 -12.82 -7.88 14.16
C GLU A 90 -11.70 -7.37 13.28
N TYR A 91 -10.44 -7.49 13.74
CA TYR A 91 -9.31 -7.04 12.93
C TYR A 91 -9.08 -7.92 11.70
N LEU A 92 -9.21 -9.23 11.83
CA LEU A 92 -9.17 -10.15 10.68
C LEU A 92 -10.34 -9.88 9.73
N ALA A 93 -11.54 -9.69 10.27
CA ALA A 93 -12.73 -9.37 9.47
C ALA A 93 -12.56 -8.04 8.71
N TYR A 94 -12.06 -7.00 9.39
CA TYR A 94 -11.76 -5.70 8.78
C TYR A 94 -10.75 -5.82 7.63
N LEU A 95 -9.61 -6.49 7.86
CA LEU A 95 -8.62 -6.66 6.81
C LEU A 95 -9.18 -7.46 5.62
N THR A 96 -9.87 -8.55 5.90
CA THR A 96 -10.48 -9.35 4.83
C THR A 96 -11.43 -8.50 3.99
N ALA A 97 -12.33 -7.74 4.63
CA ALA A 97 -13.25 -6.84 3.92
C ALA A 97 -12.52 -5.79 3.08
N LEU A 98 -11.46 -5.18 3.62
CA LEU A 98 -10.62 -4.20 2.91
C LEU A 98 -10.02 -4.77 1.62
N TYR A 99 -9.43 -5.97 1.70
CA TYR A 99 -8.82 -6.61 0.54
C TYR A 99 -9.85 -7.07 -0.50
N LEU A 100 -11.03 -7.53 -0.06
CA LEU A 100 -12.11 -7.93 -0.96
C LEU A 100 -12.75 -6.72 -1.65
N ASP A 101 -12.94 -5.61 -0.96
CA ASP A 101 -13.42 -4.35 -1.54
C ASP A 101 -12.43 -3.82 -2.59
N LEU A 102 -11.12 -3.82 -2.29
CA LEU A 102 -10.08 -3.46 -3.24
C LEU A 102 -10.12 -4.37 -4.50
N ARG A 103 -10.26 -5.68 -4.30
CA ARG A 103 -10.41 -6.64 -5.41
C ARG A 103 -11.59 -6.31 -6.31
N ALA A 104 -12.75 -6.02 -5.70
CA ALA A 104 -13.98 -5.71 -6.43
C ALA A 104 -13.89 -4.38 -7.18
N ARG A 105 -13.32 -3.35 -6.55
CA ARG A 105 -13.18 -2.01 -7.15
C ARG A 105 -12.05 -1.93 -8.16
N ARG A 106 -11.02 -2.76 -8.04
CA ARG A 106 -9.80 -2.75 -8.88
C ARG A 106 -9.04 -1.42 -8.82
N LEU A 107 -9.17 -0.70 -7.71
CA LEU A 107 -8.56 0.61 -7.46
C LEU A 107 -7.59 0.53 -6.28
N PRO A 108 -6.49 1.33 -6.30
CA PRO A 108 -5.68 1.52 -5.11
C PRO A 108 -6.51 2.07 -3.94
N VAL A 109 -6.13 1.70 -2.72
CA VAL A 109 -6.80 2.17 -1.50
C VAL A 109 -5.76 2.76 -0.55
N LEU A 110 -5.99 4.00 -0.12
CA LEU A 110 -5.30 4.59 1.02
C LEU A 110 -6.06 4.21 2.30
N ALA A 111 -5.41 3.53 3.22
CA ALA A 111 -5.98 3.12 4.49
C ALA A 111 -5.14 3.66 5.66
N GLU A 112 -5.78 4.31 6.60
CA GLU A 112 -5.16 4.85 7.79
C GLU A 112 -5.78 4.22 9.03
N SER A 113 -4.94 3.84 9.96
CA SER A 113 -5.37 3.21 11.21
C SER A 113 -4.53 3.72 12.37
N ARG A 114 -5.13 3.76 13.55
CA ARG A 114 -4.47 4.09 14.79
C ARG A 114 -4.58 2.91 15.76
N PHE A 115 -3.45 2.52 16.32
CA PHE A 115 -3.37 1.54 17.38
C PHE A 115 -3.07 2.27 18.67
N ARG A 116 -3.91 2.07 19.68
CA ARG A 116 -3.72 2.63 21.02
C ARG A 116 -3.24 1.51 21.96
N HIS A 117 -2.11 1.75 22.58
CA HIS A 117 -1.61 0.95 23.70
C HIS A 117 -1.45 1.87 24.92
N ILE A 118 -1.34 1.32 26.13
CA ILE A 118 -1.36 2.07 27.40
C ILE A 118 -0.54 3.36 27.35
N ASP A 119 0.69 3.31 26.81
CA ASP A 119 1.60 4.47 26.76
C ASP A 119 2.05 4.83 25.34
N THR A 120 1.49 4.20 24.31
CA THR A 120 1.95 4.39 22.94
C THR A 120 0.78 4.51 21.99
N GLN A 121 0.83 5.51 21.14
CA GLN A 121 -0.10 5.68 20.04
C GLN A 121 0.67 5.54 18.73
N LEU A 122 0.33 4.52 17.95
CA LEU A 122 0.92 4.23 16.67
C LEU A 122 -0.10 4.46 15.57
N GLU A 123 0.21 5.36 14.66
CA GLU A 123 -0.54 5.54 13.42
C GLU A 123 0.16 4.80 12.29
N THR A 124 -0.62 4.14 11.46
CA THR A 124 -0.15 3.51 10.24
C THR A 124 -0.88 4.08 9.05
N THR A 125 -0.13 4.43 8.02
CA THR A 125 -0.67 4.76 6.70
C THR A 125 -0.26 3.67 5.74
N ARG A 126 -1.22 3.12 5.03
CA ARG A 126 -1.02 2.03 4.06
C ARG A 126 -1.56 2.45 2.71
N LEU A 127 -0.80 2.18 1.67
CA LEU A 127 -1.27 2.21 0.29
C LEU A 127 -1.33 0.77 -0.22
N LEU A 128 -2.51 0.33 -0.60
CA LEU A 128 -2.75 -0.99 -1.16
C LEU A 128 -3.00 -0.83 -2.65
N VAL A 129 -2.25 -1.53 -3.49
CA VAL A 129 -2.41 -1.48 -4.95
C VAL A 129 -2.70 -2.88 -5.50
N PRO A 130 -3.76 -3.03 -6.31
CA PRO A 130 -4.17 -4.34 -6.84
C PRO A 130 -3.22 -4.81 -7.94
N LEU A 131 -3.07 -6.14 -8.05
CA LEU A 131 -2.34 -6.81 -9.13
C LEU A 131 -3.13 -8.03 -9.63
N THR A 132 -3.08 -8.29 -10.93
CA THR A 132 -3.52 -9.58 -11.48
C THR A 132 -2.37 -10.61 -11.41
N MET A 133 -2.66 -11.87 -11.68
CA MET A 133 -1.68 -12.95 -11.69
C MET A 133 -1.94 -13.89 -12.87
N GLY A 134 -1.60 -13.44 -14.07
CA GLY A 134 -1.74 -14.22 -15.31
C GLY A 134 -3.19 -14.35 -15.81
N GLY A 135 -4.13 -13.54 -15.29
CA GLY A 135 -5.54 -13.55 -15.68
C GLY A 135 -6.20 -12.19 -15.44
N ALA A 136 -7.52 -12.12 -15.57
CA ALA A 136 -8.28 -10.88 -15.38
C ALA A 136 -8.49 -10.54 -13.88
N ASP A 137 -8.51 -11.54 -13.00
CA ASP A 137 -8.87 -11.35 -11.60
C ASP A 137 -7.73 -10.75 -10.79
N VAL A 138 -8.08 -9.81 -9.90
CA VAL A 138 -7.15 -9.33 -8.88
C VAL A 138 -6.96 -10.42 -7.82
N ARG A 139 -5.76 -10.96 -7.78
CA ARG A 139 -5.37 -12.03 -6.85
C ARG A 139 -4.25 -11.63 -5.90
N LEU A 140 -3.55 -10.56 -6.20
CA LEU A 140 -2.46 -10.04 -5.38
C LEU A 140 -2.70 -8.59 -5.04
N VAL A 141 -2.21 -8.20 -3.88
CA VAL A 141 -2.18 -6.82 -3.43
C VAL A 141 -0.76 -6.51 -2.96
N LEU A 142 -0.12 -5.53 -3.61
CA LEU A 142 1.13 -4.98 -3.12
C LEU A 142 0.78 -3.81 -2.20
N MET A 143 1.24 -3.87 -0.96
CA MET A 143 0.98 -2.87 0.07
C MET A 143 2.28 -2.20 0.48
N GLY A 144 2.29 -0.87 0.49
CA GLY A 144 3.27 -0.06 1.19
C GLY A 144 2.73 0.37 2.54
N GLN A 145 3.55 0.31 3.59
CA GLN A 145 3.15 0.71 4.94
C GLN A 145 4.20 1.57 5.61
N VAL A 146 3.75 2.70 6.16
CA VAL A 146 4.57 3.60 6.98
C VAL A 146 3.98 3.71 8.38
N PHE A 147 4.85 3.99 9.35
CA PHE A 147 4.53 4.00 10.77
C PHE A 147 4.90 5.34 11.38
N ARG A 148 4.02 5.89 12.21
CA ARG A 148 4.23 7.17 12.90
C ARG A 148 3.85 7.03 14.38
N TYR A 149 4.83 7.22 15.25
CA TYR A 149 4.60 7.26 16.69
C TYR A 149 4.23 8.68 17.12
N ARG A 150 3.12 8.85 17.85
CA ARG A 150 2.66 10.16 18.34
C ARG A 150 2.93 10.41 19.81
N SER A 151 3.07 9.36 20.62
CA SER A 151 3.39 9.45 22.05
C SER A 151 4.09 8.19 22.51
N GLY A 152 4.92 8.29 23.56
CA GLY A 152 5.69 7.18 24.08
C GLY A 152 7.06 6.98 23.39
N GLN A 153 7.73 5.90 23.74
CA GLN A 153 9.03 5.57 23.15
C GLN A 153 8.88 5.20 21.67
N ALA A 154 9.58 5.89 20.80
CA ALA A 154 9.57 5.73 19.34
C ALA A 154 9.95 4.31 18.85
N ASN A 155 10.32 3.39 19.72
CA ASN A 155 10.70 2.02 19.43
C ASN A 155 9.96 0.99 20.28
N ALA A 156 8.88 1.39 20.98
CA ALA A 156 8.05 0.41 21.67
C ALA A 156 7.39 -0.50 20.62
N PRO A 157 7.65 -1.82 20.68
CA PRO A 157 7.05 -2.73 19.72
C PRO A 157 5.53 -2.73 19.85
N ILE A 158 4.85 -2.99 18.74
CA ILE A 158 3.43 -3.35 18.79
C ILE A 158 3.36 -4.68 19.54
N ALA A 159 2.94 -4.63 20.81
CA ALA A 159 2.71 -5.85 21.57
C ALA A 159 1.63 -6.68 20.87
N GLN A 160 1.92 -7.94 20.62
CA GLN A 160 0.95 -8.91 20.09
C GLN A 160 0.11 -9.49 21.25
N PRO A 161 -1.14 -9.85 21.02
CA PRO A 161 -1.90 -9.78 19.79
C PRO A 161 -2.50 -8.38 19.58
N LEU A 162 -2.71 -8.01 18.32
CA LEU A 162 -3.50 -6.82 17.96
C LEU A 162 -4.95 -7.09 18.39
N ASP A 163 -5.27 -6.80 19.62
CA ASP A 163 -6.64 -6.85 20.12
C ASP A 163 -7.46 -5.79 19.39
N ALA A 164 -8.55 -6.21 18.78
CA ALA A 164 -9.44 -5.36 18.00
C ALA A 164 -9.92 -4.11 18.76
N GLY A 165 -10.03 -4.20 20.09
CA GLY A 165 -10.40 -3.07 20.94
C GLY A 165 -9.42 -1.91 20.98
N LEU A 166 -8.22 -2.07 20.38
CA LEU A 166 -7.18 -1.04 20.30
C LEU A 166 -7.02 -0.45 18.90
N LEU A 167 -7.73 -0.97 17.91
CA LEU A 167 -7.69 -0.50 16.53
C LEU A 167 -8.80 0.52 16.26
N GLU A 168 -8.40 1.70 15.84
CA GLU A 168 -9.28 2.72 15.27
C GLU A 168 -8.98 2.85 13.78
N VAL A 169 -9.97 2.55 12.92
CA VAL A 169 -9.89 2.79 11.48
C VAL A 169 -10.22 4.26 11.25
N LEU A 170 -9.23 5.05 10.82
CA LEU A 170 -9.40 6.48 10.60
C LEU A 170 -9.97 6.78 9.21
N ASN A 171 -9.40 6.15 8.17
CA ASN A 171 -9.79 6.36 6.79
C ASN A 171 -9.57 5.10 5.95
N GLN A 172 -10.46 4.92 4.97
CA GLN A 172 -10.33 3.93 3.91
C GLN A 172 -10.86 4.55 2.63
N ILE A 173 -9.95 5.02 1.76
CA ILE A 173 -10.31 5.83 0.60
C ILE A 173 -9.81 5.13 -0.66
N PRO A 174 -10.73 4.60 -1.51
CA PRO A 174 -10.38 4.19 -2.87
C PRO A 174 -9.87 5.40 -3.64
N LEU A 175 -8.78 5.24 -4.38
CA LEU A 175 -8.21 6.30 -5.20
C LEU A 175 -8.77 6.15 -6.61
N ASP A 176 -9.66 7.05 -7.00
CA ASP A 176 -10.11 7.16 -8.38
C ASP A 176 -8.91 7.49 -9.28
N ARG A 177 -9.00 7.14 -10.56
CA ARG A 177 -7.94 7.37 -11.54
C ARG A 177 -7.40 8.78 -11.40
N VAL A 178 -6.11 8.88 -11.08
CA VAL A 178 -5.39 10.15 -11.19
C VAL A 178 -5.55 10.58 -12.64
N LYS A 179 -6.29 11.66 -12.90
CA LYS A 179 -6.23 12.32 -14.20
C LYS A 179 -4.76 12.63 -14.41
N ARG A 180 -4.13 12.00 -15.41
CA ARG A 180 -2.76 12.31 -15.81
C ARG A 180 -2.66 13.83 -15.85
N ALA A 181 -1.84 14.42 -14.99
CA ALA A 181 -1.41 15.78 -15.17
C ALA A 181 -0.88 15.83 -16.59
N ALA A 182 -1.49 16.64 -17.46
CA ALA A 182 -1.09 16.78 -18.84
C ALA A 182 0.42 16.93 -18.85
N THR A 183 1.11 16.03 -19.56
CA THR A 183 2.53 16.14 -19.82
C THR A 183 2.76 17.56 -20.34
N PRO A 184 3.64 18.36 -19.71
CA PRO A 184 3.92 19.69 -20.25
C PRO A 184 4.31 19.53 -21.73
N PRO A 185 3.84 20.42 -22.62
CA PRO A 185 4.20 20.32 -24.02
C PRO A 185 5.73 20.32 -24.15
N PRO A 186 6.29 19.58 -25.10
CA PRO A 186 7.72 19.58 -25.33
C PRO A 186 8.19 21.03 -25.57
N PRO A 187 9.39 21.41 -25.08
CA PRO A 187 9.92 22.75 -25.32
C PRO A 187 9.93 23.03 -26.81
N PRO A 188 9.65 24.27 -27.24
CA PRO A 188 9.67 24.63 -28.65
C PRO A 188 11.05 24.28 -29.23
N SER A 189 11.05 23.53 -30.31
CA SER A 189 12.25 23.25 -31.09
C SER A 189 12.90 24.58 -31.44
N SER A 190 14.10 24.83 -30.96
CA SER A 190 14.92 25.95 -31.42
C SER A 190 15.20 25.73 -32.90
N GLU A 191 14.51 26.42 -33.78
CA GLU A 191 14.95 26.60 -35.13
C GLU A 191 16.32 27.25 -35.10
N ALA A 192 17.32 26.45 -35.44
CA ALA A 192 18.68 26.95 -35.63
C ALA A 192 18.67 27.92 -36.84
N ASP A 193 18.94 29.17 -36.55
CA ASP A 193 19.34 30.15 -37.57
C ASP A 193 20.45 29.59 -38.43
N ALA A 194 20.18 29.44 -39.71
CA ALA A 194 21.19 29.22 -40.71
C ALA A 194 21.82 30.58 -41.06
N PRO A 195 23.14 30.75 -41.00
CA PRO A 195 23.79 31.95 -41.51
C PRO A 195 23.84 31.91 -43.02
N SER A 196 23.53 33.05 -43.61
CA SER A 196 23.74 33.41 -45.03
C SER A 196 25.21 33.50 -45.37
#